data_ec29c48897e7fd9f43a493223774a67d
#
_entry.id   ec29c48897e7fd9f43a493223774a67d
#
_cell.length_a   1.000
_cell.length_b   1.000
_cell.length_c   1.000
_cell.angle_alpha   90.00
_cell.angle_beta   90.00
_cell.angle_gamma   90.00
#
_symmetry.space_group_name_H-M   'P 1'
#
loop_
_entity.id
_entity.type
_entity.pdbx_description
1 polymer ?
#
loop_
_entity_poly.entity_id
_entity_poly.type
_entity_poly.pdbx_seq_one_letter_code
_entity_poly.pdbx_strand_id
1 'polypeptide(L)'
;MPARPLSRRTILRGLGATIALPLLDVMSPALAAQTPDGVRRLAYLYFPNGIPRGSWHPEKTGPNGQILKLNDWMSPLTPFQNELVIPKNIWTPLGNGHVGGTPTWLTGFDYDRQAIGAGGVSADQIAARHIGDETLLPSLELSLKGEGFFSNSLSRNSISWAAPERPLPREVEPRAIFDRMFRPPSGGASNRSVLDAVLNEVKALRGVTSQVDQYRLDEYFESIRALERRIEFSEQRSQEIKYDYALTDTLTAPEPGIPSDHKEYVRLMMDLIVAAFQSDATRVVSFMLDHGQSNRYFNFIPGVQGTWHALSHYKNASGKTEDDDGVTSWSSPEEKHRMYAEVIRWHHQQVAYLLGRLSEIREPDGRTLLDNSTLLYGATLGDGNEHDPHDLPTLIAGRGGNTIKSGRVLDFSEPTDLSNLHLSLLQRVGVPIDSFGNSTTPMRELDA
;
A
#
# COMPACT_ATOMS: atom_id res chain seq x y z
N MET A 1 30.03 8.82 31.65
CA MET A 1 29.31 9.99 31.10
C MET A 1 28.03 9.47 30.53
N PRO A 2 26.83 10.07 30.76
CA PRO A 2 25.65 9.63 30.07
C PRO A 2 25.87 9.81 28.57
N ALA A 3 25.54 8.77 27.80
CA ALA A 3 25.64 8.81 26.34
C ALA A 3 24.78 9.98 25.83
N ARG A 4 25.30 10.81 24.93
CA ARG A 4 24.49 11.84 24.26
C ARG A 4 23.35 11.15 23.52
N PRO A 5 22.11 11.59 23.69
CA PRO A 5 20.99 11.02 22.95
C PRO A 5 21.25 11.15 21.44
N LEU A 6 21.02 10.07 20.72
CA LEU A 6 21.07 10.09 19.25
C LEU A 6 19.95 10.93 18.70
N SER A 7 20.22 11.68 17.64
CA SER A 7 19.18 12.38 16.90
C SER A 7 18.32 11.35 16.14
N ARG A 8 17.03 11.57 16.09
CA ARG A 8 16.07 10.80 15.26
C ARG A 8 16.46 10.76 13.77
N ARG A 9 17.19 11.79 13.31
CA ARG A 9 17.71 11.90 11.94
C ARG A 9 19.13 11.32 11.81
N THR A 10 19.55 10.46 12.75
CA THR A 10 20.86 9.81 12.65
C THR A 10 20.86 8.85 11.48
N ILE A 11 21.73 9.10 10.55
CA ILE A 11 21.92 8.34 9.31
C ILE A 11 23.31 7.76 9.31
N LEU A 12 23.44 6.46 9.09
CA LEU A 12 24.73 5.82 8.82
C LEU A 12 25.14 6.14 7.39
N ARG A 13 26.38 6.57 7.19
CA ARG A 13 26.91 6.93 5.87
C ARG A 13 28.14 6.11 5.55
N GLY A 14 28.20 5.59 4.34
CA GLY A 14 29.35 4.86 3.84
C GLY A 14 29.64 5.20 2.38
N LEU A 15 30.61 4.54 1.78
CA LEU A 15 30.99 4.71 0.38
C LEU A 15 29.80 4.31 -0.54
N GLY A 16 29.01 5.31 -0.96
CA GLY A 16 27.86 5.09 -1.85
C GLY A 16 26.63 4.49 -1.18
N ALA A 17 26.53 4.54 0.16
CA ALA A 17 25.35 4.06 0.89
C ALA A 17 24.96 5.01 2.02
N THR A 18 23.67 5.07 2.29
CA THR A 18 23.10 5.85 3.38
C THR A 18 21.95 5.03 3.99
N ILE A 19 22.02 4.74 5.30
CA ILE A 19 20.98 3.96 5.98
C ILE A 19 20.40 4.82 7.10
N ALA A 20 19.11 5.12 7.02
CA ALA A 20 18.37 5.66 8.15
C ALA A 20 18.19 4.57 9.22
N LEU A 21 18.25 4.95 10.48
CA LEU A 21 18.16 4.01 11.59
C LEU A 21 16.68 3.80 11.98
N PRO A 22 16.31 2.58 12.43
CA PRO A 22 15.04 2.36 13.05
C PRO A 22 14.93 3.18 14.34
N LEU A 23 13.72 3.35 14.86
CA LEU A 23 13.53 4.02 16.14
C LEU A 23 14.21 3.21 17.28
N LEU A 24 15.08 3.87 18.04
CA LEU A 24 15.86 3.27 19.13
C LEU A 24 15.53 3.93 20.47
N ASP A 25 15.67 3.18 21.57
CA ASP A 25 15.44 3.72 22.93
C ASP A 25 16.35 4.90 23.25
N VAL A 26 17.58 4.88 22.74
CA VAL A 26 18.55 5.97 22.91
C VAL A 26 18.10 7.28 22.24
N MET A 27 17.11 7.23 21.34
CA MET A 27 16.46 8.39 20.71
C MET A 27 15.22 8.87 21.51
N SER A 28 14.74 8.08 22.48
CA SER A 28 13.47 8.29 23.18
C SER A 28 13.33 9.64 23.90
N PRO A 29 14.35 10.23 24.52
CA PRO A 29 14.23 11.56 25.14
C PRO A 29 13.86 12.65 24.13
N ALA A 30 14.39 12.57 22.93
CA ALA A 30 14.05 13.48 21.83
C ALA A 30 12.68 13.15 21.21
N LEU A 31 12.31 11.87 21.18
CA LEU A 31 11.03 11.37 20.69
C LEU A 31 9.87 11.78 21.58
N ALA A 32 9.99 11.56 22.89
CA ALA A 32 8.95 11.91 23.89
C ALA A 32 8.68 13.42 23.94
N ALA A 33 9.70 14.25 23.64
CA ALA A 33 9.54 15.71 23.61
C ALA A 33 8.86 16.22 22.33
N GLN A 34 8.98 15.48 21.20
CA GLN A 34 8.48 15.91 19.90
C GLN A 34 7.15 15.25 19.49
N THR A 35 6.89 14.04 19.97
CA THR A 35 5.67 13.29 19.65
C THR A 35 5.21 12.50 20.88
N PRO A 36 4.44 13.14 21.80
CA PRO A 36 3.87 12.46 22.97
C PRO A 36 3.08 11.19 22.58
N ASP A 37 2.50 11.19 21.39
CA ASP A 37 1.64 10.13 20.84
C ASP A 37 2.38 9.13 19.95
N GLY A 38 3.71 9.20 19.84
CA GLY A 38 4.50 8.35 18.95
C GLY A 38 4.53 8.80 17.47
N VAL A 39 5.25 8.05 16.63
CA VAL A 39 5.30 8.29 15.18
C VAL A 39 4.10 7.67 14.52
N ARG A 40 3.35 8.45 13.76
CA ARG A 40 2.20 7.97 13.00
C ARG A 40 2.55 7.86 11.53
N ARG A 41 2.11 6.77 10.91
CA ARG A 41 2.34 6.47 9.49
C ARG A 41 1.03 6.26 8.78
N LEU A 42 0.98 6.61 7.50
CA LEU A 42 -0.21 6.52 6.67
C LEU A 42 0.13 5.79 5.37
N ALA A 43 -0.60 4.72 5.09
CA ALA A 43 -0.49 3.98 3.84
C ALA A 43 -1.84 3.88 3.15
N TYR A 44 -1.86 4.10 1.84
CA TYR A 44 -3.01 3.95 0.97
C TYR A 44 -2.77 2.79 0.00
N LEU A 45 -3.55 1.72 0.12
CA LEU A 45 -3.46 0.52 -0.69
C LEU A 45 -4.68 0.43 -1.60
N TYR A 46 -4.50 0.75 -2.86
CA TYR A 46 -5.56 0.74 -3.85
C TYR A 46 -5.54 -0.54 -4.67
N PHE A 47 -6.70 -1.17 -4.86
CA PHE A 47 -6.86 -2.24 -5.84
C PHE A 47 -7.90 -1.86 -6.91
N PRO A 48 -7.65 -2.20 -8.18
CA PRO A 48 -8.54 -1.85 -9.29
C PRO A 48 -9.73 -2.79 -9.40
N ASN A 49 -10.60 -2.48 -10.36
CA ASN A 49 -11.72 -3.29 -10.83
C ASN A 49 -12.85 -3.53 -9.82
N GLY A 50 -12.75 -3.02 -8.58
CA GLY A 50 -13.78 -3.20 -7.56
C GLY A 50 -13.88 -4.63 -7.01
N ILE A 51 -15.07 -4.99 -6.53
CA ILE A 51 -15.36 -6.30 -5.93
C ILE A 51 -16.59 -6.95 -6.55
N PRO A 52 -16.73 -8.28 -6.46
CA PRO A 52 -18.00 -8.93 -6.69
C PRO A 52 -18.97 -8.60 -5.53
N ARG A 53 -20.20 -8.28 -5.87
CA ARG A 53 -21.21 -7.91 -4.87
C ARG A 53 -21.34 -8.97 -3.77
N GLY A 54 -21.35 -8.52 -2.51
CA GLY A 54 -21.48 -9.38 -1.33
C GLY A 54 -20.17 -10.04 -0.82
N SER A 55 -19.02 -9.72 -1.42
CA SER A 55 -17.72 -10.33 -1.03
C SER A 55 -16.93 -9.56 0.02
N TRP A 56 -17.42 -8.42 0.53
CA TRP A 56 -16.62 -7.51 1.35
C TRP A 56 -16.99 -7.46 2.84
N HIS A 57 -18.28 -7.51 3.19
CA HIS A 57 -18.68 -7.29 4.58
C HIS A 57 -18.53 -8.52 5.45
N PRO A 58 -18.27 -8.36 6.77
CA PRO A 58 -18.25 -9.47 7.72
C PRO A 58 -19.56 -10.28 7.70
N GLU A 59 -19.43 -11.59 7.87
CA GLU A 59 -20.58 -12.50 7.97
C GLU A 59 -21.37 -12.29 9.24
N LYS A 60 -20.66 -11.98 10.36
CA LYS A 60 -21.28 -11.79 11.66
C LYS A 60 -20.66 -10.65 12.44
N THR A 61 -21.51 -9.78 12.95
CA THR A 61 -21.13 -8.70 13.88
C THR A 61 -21.81 -8.86 15.22
N GLY A 62 -21.18 -8.37 16.28
CA GLY A 62 -21.69 -8.30 17.64
C GLY A 62 -22.17 -6.89 18.01
N PRO A 63 -22.42 -6.65 19.31
CA PRO A 63 -22.76 -5.33 19.82
C PRO A 63 -21.72 -4.28 19.41
N ASN A 64 -22.19 -3.05 19.15
CA ASN A 64 -21.34 -1.93 18.75
C ASN A 64 -20.47 -2.19 17.50
N GLY A 65 -20.96 -3.05 16.61
CA GLY A 65 -20.28 -3.38 15.38
C GLY A 65 -19.07 -4.32 15.52
N GLN A 66 -18.81 -4.91 16.68
CA GLN A 66 -17.68 -5.83 16.86
C GLN A 66 -17.65 -6.89 15.76
N ILE A 67 -16.50 -7.08 15.13
CA ILE A 67 -16.31 -8.14 14.11
C ILE A 67 -16.20 -9.48 14.84
N LEU A 68 -17.20 -10.35 14.65
CA LEU A 68 -17.22 -11.71 15.22
C LEU A 68 -16.75 -12.76 14.21
N LYS A 69 -17.09 -12.58 12.94
CA LYS A 69 -16.68 -13.47 11.85
C LYS A 69 -16.59 -12.68 10.55
N LEU A 70 -15.45 -12.74 9.90
CA LEU A 70 -15.29 -12.28 8.52
C LEU A 70 -15.95 -13.27 7.56
N ASN A 71 -16.37 -12.82 6.39
CA ASN A 71 -16.86 -13.72 5.35
C ASN A 71 -15.70 -14.54 4.76
N ASP A 72 -16.02 -15.58 3.99
CA ASP A 72 -15.03 -16.53 3.46
C ASP A 72 -13.99 -15.84 2.57
N TRP A 73 -14.37 -14.83 1.82
CA TRP A 73 -13.46 -14.09 0.93
C TRP A 73 -12.48 -13.21 1.71
N MET A 74 -12.89 -12.72 2.87
CA MET A 74 -12.06 -11.94 3.81
C MET A 74 -11.33 -12.82 4.84
N SER A 75 -11.53 -14.14 4.85
CA SER A 75 -10.97 -15.04 5.84
C SER A 75 -9.44 -14.95 6.02
N PRO A 76 -8.61 -14.60 5.02
CA PRO A 76 -7.18 -14.38 5.23
C PRO A 76 -6.86 -13.27 6.23
N LEU A 77 -7.77 -12.32 6.44
CA LEU A 77 -7.61 -11.21 7.39
C LEU A 77 -8.04 -11.57 8.83
N THR A 78 -8.56 -12.78 9.08
CA THR A 78 -9.03 -13.20 10.42
C THR A 78 -7.99 -13.03 11.53
N PRO A 79 -6.69 -13.30 11.34
CA PRO A 79 -5.68 -13.07 12.38
C PRO A 79 -5.60 -11.62 12.84
N PHE A 80 -6.05 -10.68 12.02
CA PHE A 80 -5.99 -9.23 12.26
C PHE A 80 -7.35 -8.60 12.48
N GLN A 81 -8.44 -9.38 12.66
CA GLN A 81 -9.79 -8.81 12.75
C GLN A 81 -9.96 -7.75 13.85
N ASN A 82 -9.17 -7.82 14.93
CA ASN A 82 -9.17 -6.84 16.01
C ASN A 82 -8.43 -5.54 15.67
N GLU A 83 -7.68 -5.53 14.57
CA GLU A 83 -6.95 -4.37 14.05
C GLU A 83 -7.67 -3.72 12.87
N LEU A 84 -8.87 -4.21 12.52
CA LEU A 84 -9.62 -3.73 11.36
C LEU A 84 -10.78 -2.83 11.76
N VAL A 85 -11.04 -1.80 10.95
CA VAL A 85 -12.31 -1.10 10.87
C VAL A 85 -12.85 -1.26 9.47
N ILE A 86 -14.12 -1.69 9.35
CA ILE A 86 -14.79 -1.90 8.06
C ILE A 86 -16.01 -0.98 8.03
N PRO A 87 -15.88 0.22 7.46
CA PRO A 87 -17.04 1.07 7.24
C PRO A 87 -17.90 0.53 6.10
N LYS A 88 -19.20 0.56 6.29
CA LYS A 88 -20.22 0.21 5.29
C LYS A 88 -20.90 1.47 4.79
N ASN A 89 -21.50 1.36 3.63
CA ASN A 89 -22.21 2.47 2.99
C ASN A 89 -21.31 3.69 2.71
N ILE A 90 -20.01 3.42 2.47
CA ILE A 90 -19.10 4.46 1.97
C ILE A 90 -19.34 4.62 0.48
N TRP A 91 -19.35 5.84 0.01
CA TRP A 91 -19.53 6.14 -1.39
C TRP A 91 -18.67 7.31 -1.86
N THR A 92 -18.58 7.50 -3.17
CA THR A 92 -18.08 8.74 -3.74
C THR A 92 -19.11 9.29 -4.74
N PRO A 93 -19.58 10.53 -4.57
CA PRO A 93 -20.47 11.14 -5.54
C PRO A 93 -19.77 11.52 -6.85
N LEU A 94 -18.44 11.38 -6.85
CA LEU A 94 -17.54 11.92 -7.86
C LEU A 94 -16.89 10.76 -8.59
N GLY A 95 -16.93 10.78 -9.92
CA GLY A 95 -16.21 9.84 -10.77
C GLY A 95 -16.61 8.38 -10.59
N ASN A 96 -17.15 7.80 -11.61
CA ASN A 96 -17.41 6.37 -11.69
C ASN A 96 -16.49 5.70 -12.71
N GLY A 97 -16.43 4.37 -12.65
CA GLY A 97 -15.63 3.55 -13.54
C GLY A 97 -14.13 3.73 -13.34
N HIS A 98 -13.37 3.08 -14.19
CA HIS A 98 -11.91 3.00 -14.05
C HIS A 98 -11.19 4.33 -14.31
N VAL A 99 -11.74 5.17 -15.18
CA VAL A 99 -11.10 6.43 -15.59
C VAL A 99 -11.26 7.52 -14.55
N GLY A 100 -12.48 7.72 -14.06
CA GLY A 100 -12.79 8.76 -13.08
C GLY A 100 -12.52 8.31 -11.66
N GLY A 101 -12.93 7.08 -11.30
CA GLY A 101 -12.81 6.57 -9.94
C GLY A 101 -11.37 6.49 -9.44
N THR A 102 -10.42 6.04 -10.27
CA THR A 102 -9.02 5.86 -9.83
C THR A 102 -8.41 7.15 -9.26
N PRO A 103 -8.39 8.29 -9.96
CA PRO A 103 -7.84 9.53 -9.39
C PRO A 103 -8.70 10.07 -8.24
N THR A 104 -10.03 9.96 -8.34
CA THR A 104 -10.97 10.45 -7.32
C THR A 104 -10.77 9.78 -5.96
N TRP A 105 -10.31 8.53 -5.93
CA TRP A 105 -10.16 7.75 -4.70
C TRP A 105 -9.30 8.45 -3.63
N LEU A 106 -8.22 9.13 -4.02
CA LEU A 106 -7.37 9.87 -3.08
C LEU A 106 -7.52 11.39 -3.18
N THR A 107 -8.13 11.94 -4.22
CA THR A 107 -8.28 13.40 -4.32
C THR A 107 -9.58 13.91 -3.69
N GLY A 108 -10.64 13.11 -3.68
CA GLY A 108 -11.97 13.54 -3.25
C GLY A 108 -12.60 14.59 -4.17
N PHE A 109 -12.10 14.73 -5.41
CA PHE A 109 -12.62 15.64 -6.43
C PHE A 109 -12.97 14.88 -7.69
N ASP A 110 -13.89 15.43 -8.48
CA ASP A 110 -14.28 14.86 -9.76
C ASP A 110 -13.13 14.94 -10.77
N TYR A 111 -12.93 13.84 -11.51
CA TYR A 111 -11.92 13.80 -12.55
C TYR A 111 -12.42 14.46 -13.84
N ASP A 112 -11.80 15.56 -14.22
CA ASP A 112 -12.06 16.19 -15.50
C ASP A 112 -11.34 15.45 -16.64
N ARG A 113 -12.12 14.73 -17.45
CA ARG A 113 -11.59 13.96 -18.59
C ARG A 113 -11.04 14.85 -19.70
N GLN A 114 -11.52 16.08 -19.84
CA GLN A 114 -11.07 17.00 -20.89
C GLN A 114 -9.78 17.71 -20.49
N ALA A 115 -9.71 18.17 -19.26
CA ALA A 115 -8.51 18.81 -18.71
C ALA A 115 -7.46 17.81 -18.22
N ILE A 116 -7.77 16.49 -18.19
CA ILE A 116 -6.89 15.45 -17.62
C ILE A 116 -6.50 15.81 -16.17
N GLY A 117 -7.47 16.29 -15.40
CA GLY A 117 -7.25 16.82 -14.06
C GLY A 117 -8.05 16.10 -12.99
N ALA A 118 -7.43 15.79 -11.86
CA ALA A 118 -8.09 15.15 -10.70
C ALA A 118 -8.76 16.17 -9.76
N GLY A 119 -8.87 17.43 -10.15
CA GLY A 119 -9.58 18.47 -9.42
C GLY A 119 -8.89 18.98 -8.16
N GLY A 120 -8.00 18.19 -7.54
CA GLY A 120 -7.37 18.53 -6.29
C GLY A 120 -6.04 17.83 -6.03
N VAL A 121 -5.48 18.10 -4.85
CA VAL A 121 -4.31 17.41 -4.32
C VAL A 121 -4.77 16.16 -3.57
N SER A 122 -4.12 15.03 -3.79
CA SER A 122 -4.47 13.78 -3.11
C SER A 122 -4.10 13.79 -1.62
N ALA A 123 -4.81 12.98 -0.83
CA ALA A 123 -4.65 12.90 0.62
C ALA A 123 -3.21 12.53 1.04
N ASP A 124 -2.58 11.60 0.35
CA ASP A 124 -1.18 11.23 0.58
C ASP A 124 -0.24 12.42 0.38
N GLN A 125 -0.47 13.26 -0.63
CA GLN A 125 0.36 14.44 -0.91
C GLN A 125 0.09 15.60 0.05
N ILE A 126 -1.12 15.73 0.58
CA ILE A 126 -1.41 16.67 1.68
C ILE A 126 -0.68 16.23 2.94
N ALA A 127 -0.73 14.94 3.29
CA ALA A 127 0.02 14.38 4.41
C ALA A 127 1.54 14.58 4.21
N ALA A 128 2.06 14.26 3.03
CA ALA A 128 3.49 14.39 2.71
C ALA A 128 4.01 15.83 2.85
N ARG A 129 3.23 16.83 2.48
CA ARG A 129 3.59 18.25 2.67
C ARG A 129 3.65 18.67 4.13
N HIS A 130 2.92 17.99 5.00
CA HIS A 130 2.86 18.34 6.43
C HIS A 130 3.90 17.58 7.27
N ILE A 131 4.06 16.26 7.04
CA ILE A 131 4.94 15.42 7.86
C ILE A 131 6.20 14.94 7.12
N GLY A 132 6.30 15.20 5.82
CA GLY A 132 7.39 14.70 4.97
C GLY A 132 8.74 15.38 5.20
N ASP A 133 8.77 16.61 5.74
CA ASP A 133 10.03 17.30 6.07
C ASP A 133 10.78 16.64 7.23
N GLU A 134 10.14 15.73 7.96
CA GLU A 134 10.75 14.98 9.06
C GLU A 134 11.46 13.70 8.61
N THR A 135 11.29 13.30 7.35
CA THR A 135 11.80 12.03 6.80
C THR A 135 12.72 12.26 5.60
N LEU A 136 13.43 11.19 5.18
CA LEU A 136 14.30 11.26 3.99
C LEU A 136 13.51 11.52 2.70
N LEU A 137 12.36 10.85 2.58
CA LEU A 137 11.44 10.97 1.45
C LEU A 137 10.10 11.48 1.97
N PRO A 138 9.55 12.56 1.43
CA PRO A 138 8.24 13.07 1.86
C PRO A 138 7.14 12.01 1.72
N SER A 139 7.19 11.22 0.65
CA SER A 139 6.28 10.11 0.37
C SER A 139 6.92 9.11 -0.59
N LEU A 140 6.28 7.93 -0.71
CA LEU A 140 6.57 6.93 -1.72
C LEU A 140 5.28 6.59 -2.49
N GLU A 141 5.31 6.84 -3.79
CA GLU A 141 4.23 6.50 -4.72
C GLU A 141 4.62 5.22 -5.46
N LEU A 142 3.98 4.11 -5.10
CA LEU A 142 4.32 2.79 -5.57
C LEU A 142 3.20 2.15 -6.39
N SER A 143 3.56 1.27 -7.30
CA SER A 143 2.59 0.42 -7.98
C SER A 143 3.22 -0.89 -8.42
N LEU A 144 2.37 -1.86 -8.76
CA LEU A 144 2.78 -2.96 -9.61
C LEU A 144 2.78 -2.50 -11.06
N LYS A 145 3.64 -3.10 -11.87
CA LYS A 145 3.61 -2.86 -13.30
C LYS A 145 2.29 -3.38 -13.88
N GLY A 146 1.56 -2.50 -14.54
CA GLY A 146 0.31 -2.86 -15.20
C GLY A 146 0.54 -3.69 -16.46
N GLU A 147 -0.45 -4.50 -16.79
CA GLU A 147 -0.50 -5.30 -18.02
C GLU A 147 -1.69 -4.90 -18.88
N GLY A 148 -1.55 -5.10 -20.19
CA GLY A 148 -2.62 -4.85 -21.14
C GLY A 148 -2.69 -3.44 -21.71
N PHE A 149 -3.69 -3.20 -22.56
CA PHE A 149 -3.83 -2.01 -23.39
C PHE A 149 -3.90 -0.69 -22.59
N PHE A 150 -4.55 -0.72 -21.42
CA PHE A 150 -4.77 0.49 -20.61
C PHE A 150 -3.63 0.82 -19.64
N SER A 151 -2.57 0.02 -19.60
CA SER A 151 -1.45 0.21 -18.67
C SER A 151 -0.72 1.55 -18.79
N ASN A 152 -0.85 2.24 -19.92
CA ASN A 152 -0.24 3.56 -20.18
C ASN A 152 -1.21 4.74 -20.04
N SER A 153 -2.45 4.50 -19.66
CA SER A 153 -3.45 5.57 -19.49
C SER A 153 -3.19 6.37 -18.21
N LEU A 154 -2.96 7.67 -18.33
CA LEU A 154 -2.59 8.55 -17.22
C LEU A 154 -3.58 8.48 -16.05
N SER A 155 -4.87 8.60 -16.30
CA SER A 155 -5.90 8.58 -15.27
C SER A 155 -6.03 7.24 -14.54
N ARG A 156 -5.65 6.14 -15.19
CA ARG A 156 -5.67 4.79 -14.59
C ARG A 156 -4.38 4.43 -13.88
N ASN A 157 -3.35 5.27 -14.00
CA ASN A 157 -2.00 4.99 -13.55
C ASN A 157 -1.58 5.78 -12.31
N SER A 158 -2.41 6.65 -11.77
CA SER A 158 -2.05 7.41 -10.58
C SER A 158 -3.26 7.66 -9.68
N ILE A 159 -3.09 7.36 -8.41
CA ILE A 159 -3.96 7.82 -7.32
C ILE A 159 -3.38 9.04 -6.63
N SER A 160 -2.09 9.33 -6.83
CA SER A 160 -1.34 10.40 -6.14
C SER A 160 -1.18 11.63 -7.05
N TRP A 161 -1.65 12.78 -6.58
CA TRP A 161 -1.71 14.01 -7.34
C TRP A 161 -1.13 15.17 -6.53
N ALA A 162 -0.01 15.74 -7.01
CA ALA A 162 0.65 16.87 -6.37
C ALA A 162 -0.07 18.22 -6.63
N ALA A 163 -0.91 18.28 -7.65
CA ALA A 163 -1.77 19.41 -7.99
C ALA A 163 -2.94 18.89 -8.85
N PRO A 164 -4.00 19.67 -9.09
CA PRO A 164 -5.17 19.22 -9.87
C PRO A 164 -4.84 18.55 -11.21
N GLU A 165 -3.81 19.05 -11.91
CA GLU A 165 -3.39 18.54 -13.23
C GLU A 165 -2.00 17.89 -13.22
N ARG A 166 -1.47 17.57 -12.01
CA ARG A 166 -0.12 17.03 -11.88
C ARG A 166 -0.12 15.70 -11.11
N PRO A 167 -0.36 14.58 -11.80
CA PRO A 167 -0.19 13.26 -11.21
C PRO A 167 1.28 13.01 -10.88
N LEU A 168 1.52 12.22 -9.84
CA LEU A 168 2.87 11.77 -9.53
C LEU A 168 3.17 10.44 -10.24
N PRO A 169 4.38 10.27 -10.75
CA PRO A 169 4.82 9.00 -11.27
C PRO A 169 4.89 7.98 -10.14
N ARG A 170 4.43 6.78 -10.41
CA ARG A 170 4.52 5.65 -9.49
C ARG A 170 5.77 4.83 -9.79
N GLU A 171 6.47 4.41 -8.76
CA GLU A 171 7.62 3.52 -8.92
C GLU A 171 7.15 2.06 -8.92
N VAL A 172 7.65 1.28 -9.88
CA VAL A 172 7.28 -0.12 -10.07
C VAL A 172 8.47 -1.07 -9.90
N GLU A 173 9.70 -0.54 -9.91
CA GLU A 173 10.92 -1.34 -9.83
C GLU A 173 11.42 -1.45 -8.39
N PRO A 174 11.46 -2.66 -7.79
CA PRO A 174 11.93 -2.86 -6.43
C PRO A 174 13.33 -2.29 -6.17
N ARG A 175 14.24 -2.43 -7.14
CA ARG A 175 15.60 -1.89 -7.06
C ARG A 175 15.61 -0.37 -6.95
N ALA A 176 14.84 0.31 -7.79
CA ALA A 176 14.76 1.76 -7.78
C ALA A 176 14.23 2.31 -6.44
N ILE A 177 13.22 1.64 -5.87
CA ILE A 177 12.68 1.98 -4.55
C ILE A 177 13.73 1.79 -3.47
N PHE A 178 14.39 0.63 -3.46
CA PHE A 178 15.46 0.32 -2.51
C PHE A 178 16.59 1.36 -2.58
N ASP A 179 17.04 1.68 -3.80
CA ASP A 179 18.14 2.62 -4.00
C ASP A 179 17.75 4.06 -3.58
N ARG A 180 16.49 4.48 -3.79
CA ARG A 180 15.98 5.77 -3.28
C ARG A 180 16.05 5.88 -1.75
N MET A 181 15.84 4.77 -1.03
CA MET A 181 15.88 4.75 0.43
C MET A 181 17.30 4.62 1.00
N PHE A 182 18.17 3.86 0.33
CA PHE A 182 19.43 3.41 0.92
C PHE A 182 20.70 3.82 0.14
N ARG A 183 20.56 4.39 -1.05
CA ARG A 183 21.69 4.87 -1.87
C ARG A 183 21.52 6.35 -2.22
N PRO A 184 22.50 7.22 -1.90
CA PRO A 184 22.43 8.63 -2.28
C PRO A 184 22.56 8.77 -3.81
N PRO A 185 21.90 9.78 -4.42
CA PRO A 185 21.97 10.03 -5.87
C PRO A 185 23.38 10.25 -6.44
N SER A 186 24.32 10.65 -5.59
CA SER A 186 25.74 10.91 -5.96
C SER A 186 26.65 9.67 -5.82
N GLY A 187 26.13 8.57 -5.27
CA GLY A 187 26.85 7.30 -5.21
C GLY A 187 26.66 6.56 -6.53
N GLY A 188 27.73 6.41 -7.33
CA GLY A 188 27.67 5.55 -8.51
C GLY A 188 27.13 4.16 -8.17
N ALA A 189 26.56 3.46 -9.15
CA ALA A 189 26.08 2.08 -8.98
C ALA A 189 27.21 1.21 -8.37
N SER A 190 27.18 1.01 -7.07
CA SER A 190 28.10 0.15 -6.37
C SER A 190 27.49 -1.23 -6.26
N ASN A 191 28.16 -2.24 -6.78
CA ASN A 191 27.78 -3.64 -6.59
C ASN A 191 28.02 -4.14 -5.16
N ARG A 192 28.38 -3.25 -4.21
CA ARG A 192 28.55 -3.61 -2.80
C ARG A 192 27.21 -3.54 -2.07
N SER A 193 27.01 -4.47 -1.15
CA SER A 193 25.91 -4.40 -0.19
C SER A 193 25.90 -3.04 0.52
N VAL A 194 24.73 -2.46 0.67
CA VAL A 194 24.52 -1.19 1.40
C VAL A 194 25.04 -1.31 2.83
N LEU A 195 24.81 -2.46 3.49
CA LEU A 195 25.28 -2.72 4.84
C LEU A 195 26.81 -2.79 4.94
N ASP A 196 27.47 -3.41 3.95
CA ASP A 196 28.95 -3.50 3.94
C ASP A 196 29.59 -2.12 3.80
N ALA A 197 28.92 -1.20 3.13
CA ALA A 197 29.40 0.18 2.99
C ALA A 197 29.36 0.97 4.31
N VAL A 198 28.48 0.64 5.26
CA VAL A 198 28.30 1.34 6.55
C VAL A 198 28.80 0.55 7.75
N LEU A 199 29.49 -0.58 7.58
CA LEU A 199 29.92 -1.50 8.64
C LEU A 199 30.68 -0.82 9.79
N ASN A 200 31.52 0.16 9.48
CA ASN A 200 32.30 0.86 10.51
C ASN A 200 31.43 1.73 11.41
N GLU A 201 30.46 2.40 10.84
CA GLU A 201 29.50 3.21 11.59
C GLU A 201 28.54 2.34 12.42
N VAL A 202 28.13 1.17 11.90
CA VAL A 202 27.36 0.16 12.65
C VAL A 202 28.13 -0.30 13.90
N LYS A 203 29.42 -0.57 13.78
CA LYS A 203 30.28 -0.96 14.94
C LYS A 203 30.36 0.15 15.98
N ALA A 204 30.51 1.40 15.54
CA ALA A 204 30.57 2.55 16.44
C ALA A 204 29.23 2.76 17.16
N LEU A 205 28.13 2.61 16.44
CA LEU A 205 26.76 2.73 16.98
C LEU A 205 26.49 1.68 18.07
N ARG A 206 26.89 0.42 17.87
CA ARG A 206 26.76 -0.65 18.87
C ARG A 206 27.46 -0.33 20.20
N GLY A 207 28.52 0.43 20.17
CA GLY A 207 29.23 0.83 21.37
C GLY A 207 28.50 1.83 22.27
N VAL A 208 27.43 2.48 21.76
CA VAL A 208 26.70 3.54 22.47
C VAL A 208 25.21 3.24 22.66
N THR A 209 24.76 2.09 22.17
CA THR A 209 23.34 1.66 22.24
C THR A 209 23.13 0.63 23.35
N SER A 210 21.89 0.56 23.88
CA SER A 210 21.46 -0.47 24.83
C SER A 210 21.42 -1.86 24.17
N GLN A 211 21.40 -2.92 24.98
CA GLN A 211 21.28 -4.28 24.47
C GLN A 211 19.97 -4.47 23.69
N VAL A 212 18.88 -3.85 24.12
CA VAL A 212 17.59 -3.89 23.41
C VAL A 212 17.69 -3.21 22.05
N ASP A 213 18.33 -2.03 21.99
CA ASP A 213 18.55 -1.33 20.73
C ASP A 213 19.49 -2.13 19.80
N GLN A 214 20.47 -2.85 20.35
CA GLN A 214 21.34 -3.72 19.55
C GLN A 214 20.56 -4.86 18.89
N TYR A 215 19.62 -5.49 19.59
CA TYR A 215 18.72 -6.51 18.99
C TYR A 215 17.86 -5.93 17.88
N ARG A 216 17.26 -4.75 18.09
CA ARG A 216 16.48 -4.06 17.04
C ARG A 216 17.32 -3.71 15.82
N LEU A 217 18.55 -3.28 16.03
CA LEU A 217 19.48 -2.99 14.94
C LEU A 217 19.87 -4.26 14.18
N ASP A 218 20.12 -5.37 14.88
CA ASP A 218 20.47 -6.64 14.25
C ASP A 218 19.32 -7.17 13.38
N GLU A 219 18.10 -7.17 13.91
CA GLU A 219 16.88 -7.53 13.18
C GLU A 219 16.66 -6.63 11.95
N TYR A 220 16.81 -5.33 12.12
CA TYR A 220 16.68 -4.36 11.05
C TYR A 220 17.72 -4.59 9.94
N PHE A 221 19.01 -4.73 10.28
CA PHE A 221 20.06 -4.95 9.29
C PHE A 221 19.90 -6.31 8.58
N GLU A 222 19.45 -7.33 9.29
CA GLU A 222 19.14 -8.63 8.66
C GLU A 222 17.98 -8.51 7.67
N SER A 223 16.94 -7.75 8.00
CA SER A 223 15.83 -7.49 7.09
C SER A 223 16.27 -6.74 5.83
N ILE A 224 17.10 -5.71 5.95
CA ILE A 224 17.69 -4.98 4.81
C ILE A 224 18.53 -5.91 3.93
N ARG A 225 19.36 -6.76 4.54
CA ARG A 225 20.19 -7.73 3.80
C ARG A 225 19.36 -8.79 3.08
N ALA A 226 18.31 -9.28 3.71
CA ALA A 226 17.38 -10.21 3.09
C ALA A 226 16.66 -9.59 1.89
N LEU A 227 16.23 -8.33 2.03
CA LEU A 227 15.58 -7.57 0.97
C LEU A 227 16.53 -7.34 -0.22
N GLU A 228 17.77 -6.91 0.05
CA GLU A 228 18.80 -6.72 -0.98
C GLU A 228 19.06 -8.01 -1.77
N ARG A 229 19.25 -9.16 -1.07
CA ARG A 229 19.41 -10.47 -1.73
C ARG A 229 18.23 -10.88 -2.57
N ARG A 230 17.00 -10.63 -2.14
CA ARG A 230 15.78 -10.96 -2.92
C ARG A 230 15.68 -10.11 -4.19
N ILE A 231 16.04 -8.85 -4.11
CA ILE A 231 16.07 -7.96 -5.28
C ILE A 231 17.12 -8.47 -6.28
N GLU A 232 18.35 -8.77 -5.82
CA GLU A 232 19.41 -9.29 -6.67
C GLU A 232 19.03 -10.62 -7.33
N PHE A 233 18.47 -11.54 -6.56
CA PHE A 233 17.99 -12.82 -7.10
C PHE A 233 16.90 -12.64 -8.16
N SER A 234 15.96 -11.72 -7.91
CA SER A 234 14.89 -11.41 -8.87
C SER A 234 15.42 -10.81 -10.18
N GLU A 235 16.40 -9.91 -10.07
CA GLU A 235 17.07 -9.32 -11.25
C GLU A 235 17.80 -10.37 -12.07
N GLN A 236 18.58 -11.26 -11.43
CA GLN A 236 19.29 -12.35 -12.09
C GLN A 236 18.32 -13.31 -12.78
N ARG A 237 17.27 -13.75 -12.10
CA ARG A 237 16.26 -14.64 -12.65
C ARG A 237 15.53 -14.02 -13.83
N SER A 238 15.20 -12.73 -13.78
CA SER A 238 14.57 -12.02 -14.89
C SER A 238 15.49 -11.95 -16.12
N GLN A 239 16.80 -11.82 -15.91
CA GLN A 239 17.78 -11.87 -17.01
C GLN A 239 17.90 -13.27 -17.61
N GLU A 240 17.93 -14.33 -16.81
CA GLU A 240 17.97 -15.72 -17.27
C GLU A 240 16.73 -16.07 -18.12
N ILE A 241 15.54 -15.72 -17.64
CA ILE A 241 14.29 -15.93 -18.37
C ILE A 241 14.30 -15.18 -19.71
N LYS A 242 14.81 -13.95 -19.73
CA LYS A 242 14.94 -13.18 -20.97
C LYS A 242 15.84 -13.85 -22.00
N TYR A 243 16.85 -14.57 -21.56
CA TYR A 243 17.75 -15.34 -22.45
C TYR A 243 17.04 -16.54 -23.06
N ASP A 244 16.22 -17.27 -22.29
CA ASP A 244 15.45 -18.42 -22.77
C ASP A 244 14.33 -18.01 -23.74
N TYR A 245 13.69 -16.85 -23.52
CA TYR A 245 12.64 -16.32 -24.39
C TYR A 245 13.16 -15.81 -25.74
N ALA A 246 14.42 -15.42 -25.83
CA ALA A 246 15.03 -15.01 -27.11
C ALA A 246 15.11 -16.17 -28.14
N LEU A 247 14.89 -17.42 -27.69
CA LEU A 247 14.85 -18.61 -28.51
C LEU A 247 13.44 -19.00 -29.01
N THR A 248 12.39 -18.33 -28.51
CA THR A 248 10.98 -18.60 -28.88
C THR A 248 10.28 -17.30 -29.28
N ASP A 249 10.06 -17.10 -30.54
CA ASP A 249 9.56 -15.88 -31.21
C ASP A 249 8.13 -15.42 -30.84
N THR A 250 7.50 -15.95 -29.79
CA THR A 250 6.06 -15.76 -29.55
C THR A 250 5.65 -15.27 -28.14
N LEU A 251 6.58 -15.06 -27.23
CA LEU A 251 6.26 -14.62 -25.87
C LEU A 251 7.00 -13.32 -25.49
N THR A 252 6.30 -12.39 -24.86
CA THR A 252 6.89 -11.14 -24.37
C THR A 252 7.87 -11.45 -23.22
N ALA A 253 9.14 -11.13 -23.40
CA ALA A 253 10.16 -11.32 -22.37
C ALA A 253 9.79 -10.52 -21.11
N PRO A 254 9.99 -11.07 -19.90
CA PRO A 254 9.82 -10.31 -18.66
C PRO A 254 10.76 -9.11 -18.63
N GLU A 255 10.29 -8.00 -18.04
CA GLU A 255 11.12 -6.81 -17.94
C GLU A 255 12.23 -6.98 -16.90
N PRO A 256 13.43 -6.46 -17.16
CA PRO A 256 14.52 -6.45 -16.19
C PRO A 256 14.07 -5.76 -14.88
N GLY A 257 14.46 -6.34 -13.73
CA GLY A 257 14.21 -5.74 -12.43
C GLY A 257 12.86 -6.04 -11.81
N ILE A 258 11.91 -6.60 -12.54
CA ILE A 258 10.59 -6.99 -12.02
C ILE A 258 10.52 -8.51 -11.86
N PRO A 259 10.14 -9.03 -10.66
CA PRO A 259 9.95 -10.45 -10.45
C PRO A 259 8.93 -11.05 -11.42
N SER A 260 9.25 -12.19 -12.03
CA SER A 260 8.32 -12.91 -12.90
C SER A 260 7.18 -13.59 -12.16
N ASP A 261 7.39 -13.97 -10.90
CA ASP A 261 6.33 -14.47 -10.00
C ASP A 261 5.57 -13.28 -9.41
N HIS A 262 4.28 -13.17 -9.72
CA HIS A 262 3.46 -12.04 -9.31
C HIS A 262 3.30 -11.96 -7.78
N LYS A 263 3.18 -13.09 -7.09
CA LYS A 263 3.09 -13.13 -5.62
C LYS A 263 4.39 -12.64 -4.98
N GLU A 264 5.53 -13.07 -5.51
CA GLU A 264 6.84 -12.61 -5.05
C GLU A 264 7.01 -11.12 -5.30
N TYR A 265 6.59 -10.61 -6.46
CA TYR A 265 6.63 -9.19 -6.78
C TYR A 265 5.80 -8.35 -5.79
N VAL A 266 4.54 -8.71 -5.56
CA VAL A 266 3.68 -8.01 -4.60
C VAL A 266 4.29 -7.98 -3.21
N ARG A 267 4.79 -9.12 -2.73
CA ARG A 267 5.39 -9.24 -1.39
C ARG A 267 6.70 -8.48 -1.27
N LEU A 268 7.52 -8.46 -2.31
CA LEU A 268 8.74 -7.67 -2.34
C LEU A 268 8.44 -6.17 -2.23
N MET A 269 7.41 -5.68 -2.96
CA MET A 269 6.95 -4.29 -2.86
C MET A 269 6.41 -3.98 -1.45
N MET A 270 5.67 -4.89 -0.83
CA MET A 270 5.18 -4.74 0.54
C MET A 270 6.31 -4.73 1.57
N ASP A 271 7.35 -5.57 1.41
CA ASP A 271 8.53 -5.55 2.29
C ASP A 271 9.33 -4.25 2.15
N LEU A 272 9.34 -3.63 0.97
CA LEU A 272 9.89 -2.28 0.79
C LEU A 272 9.10 -1.23 1.56
N ILE A 273 7.77 -1.33 1.62
CA ILE A 273 6.93 -0.48 2.47
C ILE A 273 7.27 -0.67 3.95
N VAL A 274 7.40 -1.94 4.40
CA VAL A 274 7.81 -2.25 5.78
C VAL A 274 9.17 -1.64 6.09
N ALA A 275 10.16 -1.81 5.21
CA ALA A 275 11.50 -1.24 5.38
C ALA A 275 11.47 0.31 5.42
N ALA A 276 10.66 0.94 4.58
CA ALA A 276 10.48 2.39 4.57
C ALA A 276 9.91 2.92 5.89
N PHE A 277 8.92 2.24 6.45
CA PHE A 277 8.31 2.60 7.73
C PHE A 277 9.22 2.28 8.92
N GLN A 278 9.88 1.13 8.91
CA GLN A 278 10.80 0.72 9.98
C GLN A 278 12.02 1.66 10.09
N SER A 279 12.55 2.09 8.96
CA SER A 279 13.68 3.04 8.90
C SER A 279 13.26 4.52 9.07
N ASP A 280 11.97 4.82 9.17
CA ASP A 280 11.42 6.19 9.10
C ASP A 280 11.93 6.95 7.83
N ALA A 281 12.21 6.20 6.75
CA ALA A 281 12.61 6.81 5.48
C ALA A 281 11.46 7.62 4.86
N THR A 282 10.24 7.19 5.08
CA THR A 282 9.01 7.96 4.86
C THR A 282 7.94 7.53 5.86
N ARG A 283 6.91 8.38 6.04
CA ARG A 283 5.71 8.08 6.83
C ARG A 283 4.44 8.06 5.99
N VAL A 284 4.56 8.31 4.70
CA VAL A 284 3.42 8.36 3.77
C VAL A 284 3.74 7.48 2.57
N VAL A 285 2.86 6.51 2.32
CA VAL A 285 2.98 5.60 1.17
C VAL A 285 1.64 5.49 0.46
N SER A 286 1.65 5.58 -0.86
CA SER A 286 0.54 5.13 -1.71
C SER A 286 1.01 3.94 -2.54
N PHE A 287 0.20 2.87 -2.60
CA PHE A 287 0.52 1.66 -3.33
C PHE A 287 -0.68 1.17 -4.14
N MET A 288 -0.56 1.20 -5.45
CA MET A 288 -1.52 0.62 -6.36
C MET A 288 -1.18 -0.85 -6.63
N LEU A 289 -2.09 -1.76 -6.29
CA LEU A 289 -1.94 -3.21 -6.53
C LEU A 289 -2.14 -3.62 -8.01
N ASP A 290 -2.32 -2.69 -8.87
CA ASP A 290 -2.21 -2.64 -10.32
C ASP A 290 -2.73 -1.27 -10.81
N HIS A 291 -2.71 -0.98 -12.11
CA HIS A 291 -3.37 0.21 -12.68
C HIS A 291 -4.90 0.09 -12.59
N GLY A 292 -5.61 1.23 -12.66
CA GLY A 292 -7.05 1.33 -12.35
C GLY A 292 -8.00 0.45 -13.18
N GLN A 293 -7.52 -0.17 -14.28
CA GLN A 293 -8.26 -1.14 -15.10
C GLN A 293 -7.35 -2.31 -15.44
N SER A 294 -7.14 -3.20 -14.47
CA SER A 294 -6.17 -4.28 -14.59
C SER A 294 -6.69 -5.41 -15.48
N ASN A 295 -5.94 -5.69 -16.55
CA ASN A 295 -6.14 -6.85 -17.39
C ASN A 295 -5.16 -8.00 -17.06
N ARG A 296 -4.65 -8.01 -15.83
CA ARG A 296 -3.76 -9.07 -15.35
C ARG A 296 -4.48 -10.40 -15.26
N TYR A 297 -3.78 -11.46 -15.67
CA TYR A 297 -4.22 -12.84 -15.46
C TYR A 297 -3.89 -13.31 -14.04
N PHE A 298 -4.85 -13.99 -13.40
CA PHE A 298 -4.65 -14.64 -12.11
C PHE A 298 -4.73 -16.18 -12.23
N ASN A 299 -4.34 -16.71 -13.38
CA ASN A 299 -4.39 -18.16 -13.71
C ASN A 299 -3.50 -19.01 -12.78
N PHE A 300 -2.60 -18.41 -12.00
CA PHE A 300 -1.84 -19.08 -10.95
C PHE A 300 -2.69 -19.41 -9.72
N ILE A 301 -3.90 -18.85 -9.59
CA ILE A 301 -4.88 -19.24 -8.57
C ILE A 301 -5.65 -20.45 -9.10
N PRO A 302 -5.66 -21.60 -8.39
CA PRO A 302 -6.38 -22.78 -8.85
C PRO A 302 -7.85 -22.51 -9.14
N GLY A 303 -8.30 -22.85 -10.35
CA GLY A 303 -9.67 -22.67 -10.78
C GLY A 303 -10.06 -21.23 -11.12
N VAL A 304 -9.09 -20.34 -11.35
CA VAL A 304 -9.28 -19.00 -11.88
C VAL A 304 -8.69 -18.92 -13.28
N GLN A 305 -9.42 -18.35 -14.23
CA GLN A 305 -8.97 -18.13 -15.62
C GLN A 305 -9.58 -16.85 -16.20
N GLY A 306 -8.84 -16.23 -17.09
CA GLY A 306 -9.19 -14.95 -17.70
C GLY A 306 -8.54 -13.76 -17.00
N THR A 307 -8.72 -12.58 -17.58
CA THR A 307 -8.18 -11.34 -17.03
C THR A 307 -9.03 -10.82 -15.87
N TRP A 308 -8.41 -10.11 -14.94
CA TRP A 308 -9.13 -9.56 -13.79
C TRP A 308 -10.27 -8.61 -14.21
N HIS A 309 -10.04 -7.74 -15.21
CA HIS A 309 -11.07 -6.86 -15.71
C HIS A 309 -12.23 -7.64 -16.34
N ALA A 310 -11.94 -8.66 -17.16
CA ALA A 310 -13.01 -9.51 -17.71
C ALA A 310 -13.80 -10.22 -16.62
N LEU A 311 -13.15 -10.70 -15.56
CA LEU A 311 -13.81 -11.31 -14.40
C LEU A 311 -14.70 -10.32 -13.65
N SER A 312 -14.33 -9.02 -13.57
CA SER A 312 -15.17 -8.02 -12.90
C SER A 312 -16.53 -7.85 -13.57
N HIS A 313 -16.64 -8.06 -14.89
CA HIS A 313 -17.90 -8.08 -15.64
C HIS A 313 -18.60 -9.45 -15.56
N TYR A 314 -18.78 -9.96 -14.34
CA TYR A 314 -19.22 -11.34 -14.08
C TYR A 314 -20.63 -11.66 -14.54
N LYS A 315 -21.52 -10.70 -14.74
CA LYS A 315 -22.87 -10.94 -15.28
C LYS A 315 -22.84 -11.34 -16.76
N ASN A 316 -21.76 -11.02 -17.46
CA ASN A 316 -21.56 -11.43 -18.85
C ASN A 316 -20.64 -12.65 -18.92
N ALA A 317 -21.21 -13.85 -18.97
CA ALA A 317 -20.44 -15.08 -19.07
C ALA A 317 -19.84 -15.33 -20.48
N SER A 318 -20.30 -14.63 -21.52
CA SER A 318 -19.87 -14.87 -22.89
C SER A 318 -18.48 -14.36 -23.24
N GLY A 319 -17.84 -13.63 -22.33
CA GLY A 319 -16.46 -13.15 -22.49
C GLY A 319 -16.25 -12.09 -23.56
N LYS A 320 -17.30 -11.55 -24.18
CA LYS A 320 -17.19 -10.56 -25.25
C LYS A 320 -17.38 -9.13 -24.73
N THR A 321 -16.47 -8.68 -23.89
CA THR A 321 -16.26 -7.24 -23.67
C THR A 321 -15.09 -6.78 -24.55
N GLU A 322 -15.03 -5.49 -24.87
CA GLU A 322 -13.96 -4.92 -25.72
C GLU A 322 -12.55 -5.17 -25.14
N ASP A 323 -12.47 -5.54 -23.87
CA ASP A 323 -11.23 -5.75 -23.09
C ASP A 323 -10.93 -7.22 -22.82
N ASP A 324 -11.63 -8.14 -23.46
CA ASP A 324 -11.46 -9.57 -23.30
C ASP A 324 -10.32 -10.07 -24.18
N ASP A 325 -9.62 -11.11 -23.70
CA ASP A 325 -8.58 -11.78 -24.49
C ASP A 325 -9.16 -12.52 -25.73
N GLY A 326 -10.48 -12.52 -25.87
CA GLY A 326 -11.19 -13.17 -26.97
C GLY A 326 -11.12 -14.71 -26.95
N VAL A 327 -10.43 -15.29 -25.97
CA VAL A 327 -10.14 -16.71 -25.85
C VAL A 327 -10.85 -17.34 -24.65
N THR A 328 -10.93 -16.61 -23.52
CA THR A 328 -11.52 -17.16 -22.30
C THR A 328 -13.05 -17.11 -22.35
N SER A 329 -13.69 -18.23 -22.05
CA SER A 329 -15.14 -18.33 -21.87
C SER A 329 -15.44 -19.00 -20.52
N TRP A 330 -16.55 -18.61 -19.92
CA TRP A 330 -17.00 -19.15 -18.63
C TRP A 330 -18.34 -19.86 -18.81
N SER A 331 -18.59 -20.90 -18.01
CA SER A 331 -19.81 -21.69 -18.13
C SER A 331 -21.05 -20.97 -17.58
N SER A 332 -20.87 -20.06 -16.64
CA SER A 332 -21.97 -19.25 -16.08
C SER A 332 -21.49 -17.96 -15.41
N PRO A 333 -22.41 -16.98 -15.19
CA PRO A 333 -22.14 -15.80 -14.37
C PRO A 333 -21.68 -16.12 -12.94
N GLU A 334 -22.22 -17.17 -12.33
CA GLU A 334 -21.89 -17.60 -10.96
C GLU A 334 -20.45 -18.13 -10.88
N GLU A 335 -20.03 -18.90 -11.88
CA GLU A 335 -18.63 -19.36 -11.98
C GLU A 335 -17.68 -18.18 -12.11
N LYS A 336 -17.99 -17.23 -12.98
CA LYS A 336 -17.18 -16.03 -13.18
C LYS A 336 -17.13 -15.15 -11.91
N HIS A 337 -18.28 -14.98 -11.24
CA HIS A 337 -18.37 -14.29 -9.95
C HIS A 337 -17.46 -14.95 -8.88
N ARG A 338 -17.50 -16.29 -8.78
CA ARG A 338 -16.65 -17.04 -7.86
C ARG A 338 -15.16 -16.83 -8.16
N MET A 339 -14.74 -16.90 -9.42
CA MET A 339 -13.35 -16.65 -9.82
C MET A 339 -12.90 -15.23 -9.48
N TYR A 340 -13.77 -14.25 -9.72
CA TYR A 340 -13.51 -12.85 -9.36
C TYR A 340 -13.35 -12.70 -7.84
N ALA A 341 -14.18 -13.34 -7.04
CA ALA A 341 -14.07 -13.34 -5.59
C ALA A 341 -12.77 -14.03 -5.09
N GLU A 342 -12.28 -15.08 -5.78
CA GLU A 342 -10.97 -15.69 -5.47
C GLU A 342 -9.80 -14.73 -5.74
N VAL A 343 -9.87 -13.88 -6.77
CA VAL A 343 -8.88 -12.83 -7.00
C VAL A 343 -8.87 -11.84 -5.82
N ILE A 344 -10.04 -11.43 -5.33
CA ILE A 344 -10.13 -10.54 -4.17
C ILE A 344 -9.61 -11.23 -2.91
N ARG A 345 -9.93 -12.50 -2.69
CA ARG A 345 -9.40 -13.28 -1.57
C ARG A 345 -7.88 -13.38 -1.63
N TRP A 346 -7.30 -13.56 -2.80
CA TRP A 346 -5.85 -13.55 -2.98
C TRP A 346 -5.24 -12.20 -2.58
N HIS A 347 -5.87 -11.07 -2.93
CA HIS A 347 -5.41 -9.74 -2.50
C HIS A 347 -5.48 -9.61 -0.98
N HIS A 348 -6.54 -10.12 -0.32
CA HIS A 348 -6.62 -10.17 1.14
C HIS A 348 -5.48 -10.98 1.77
N GLN A 349 -5.00 -12.04 1.11
CA GLN A 349 -3.81 -12.78 1.57
C GLN A 349 -2.54 -11.92 1.52
N GLN A 350 -2.40 -11.06 0.51
CA GLN A 350 -1.25 -10.18 0.42
C GLN A 350 -1.34 -9.04 1.46
N VAL A 351 -2.52 -8.47 1.65
CA VAL A 351 -2.75 -7.49 2.74
C VAL A 351 -2.46 -8.12 4.10
N ALA A 352 -2.95 -9.33 4.38
CA ALA A 352 -2.65 -10.06 5.61
C ALA A 352 -1.13 -10.28 5.81
N TYR A 353 -0.40 -10.57 4.73
CA TYR A 353 1.07 -10.64 4.76
C TYR A 353 1.68 -9.32 5.23
N LEU A 354 1.28 -8.18 4.64
CA LEU A 354 1.78 -6.86 5.04
C LEU A 354 1.47 -6.55 6.52
N LEU A 355 0.23 -6.81 6.95
CA LEU A 355 -0.17 -6.60 8.35
C LEU A 355 0.65 -7.46 9.31
N GLY A 356 0.93 -8.72 8.94
CA GLY A 356 1.79 -9.62 9.70
C GLY A 356 3.19 -9.04 9.87
N ARG A 357 3.82 -8.61 8.77
CA ARG A 357 5.16 -8.01 8.80
C ARG A 357 5.23 -6.76 9.69
N LEU A 358 4.21 -5.89 9.61
CA LEU A 358 4.15 -4.69 10.45
C LEU A 358 3.88 -5.01 11.93
N SER A 359 3.14 -6.09 12.23
CA SER A 359 2.83 -6.50 13.60
C SER A 359 3.99 -7.18 14.33
N GLU A 360 4.96 -7.74 13.59
CA GLU A 360 6.16 -8.36 14.14
C GLU A 360 7.17 -7.34 14.68
N ILE A 361 7.17 -6.11 14.15
CA ILE A 361 8.16 -5.08 14.49
C ILE A 361 7.69 -4.27 15.69
N ARG A 362 8.51 -4.24 16.76
CA ARG A 362 8.27 -3.47 17.99
C ARG A 362 9.02 -2.15 17.99
N GLU A 363 8.30 -1.09 18.32
CA GLU A 363 8.86 0.27 18.48
C GLU A 363 9.20 0.59 19.95
N PRO A 364 9.99 1.64 20.24
CA PRO A 364 10.39 2.00 21.60
C PRO A 364 9.26 2.31 22.56
N ASP A 365 8.09 2.72 22.06
CA ASP A 365 6.90 2.99 22.84
C ASP A 365 6.15 1.71 23.29
N GLY A 366 6.69 0.53 22.95
CA GLY A 366 6.15 -0.79 23.25
C GLY A 366 5.06 -1.27 22.31
N ARG A 367 4.59 -0.43 21.39
CA ARG A 367 3.62 -0.74 20.35
C ARG A 367 4.29 -1.42 19.16
N THR A 368 3.48 -2.05 18.31
CA THR A 368 3.95 -2.56 17.03
C THR A 368 4.00 -1.44 15.98
N LEU A 369 4.74 -1.67 14.90
CA LEU A 369 4.73 -0.78 13.74
C LEU A 369 3.31 -0.68 13.16
N LEU A 370 2.51 -1.76 13.22
CA LEU A 370 1.09 -1.76 12.84
C LEU A 370 0.24 -0.86 13.76
N ASP A 371 0.43 -0.93 15.09
CA ASP A 371 -0.29 -0.06 16.03
C ASP A 371 -0.07 1.43 15.74
N ASN A 372 1.14 1.79 15.31
CA ASN A 372 1.55 3.16 14.98
C ASN A 372 1.29 3.54 13.51
N SER A 373 0.65 2.66 12.75
CA SER A 373 0.28 2.89 11.35
C SER A 373 -1.23 2.94 11.16
N THR A 374 -1.63 3.59 10.09
CA THR A 374 -2.98 3.55 9.53
C THR A 374 -2.87 3.16 8.07
N LEU A 375 -3.46 2.03 7.71
CA LEU A 375 -3.51 1.56 6.34
C LEU A 375 -4.95 1.64 5.85
N LEU A 376 -5.20 2.44 4.82
CA LEU A 376 -6.48 2.44 4.11
C LEU A 376 -6.36 1.52 2.89
N TYR A 377 -7.14 0.46 2.86
CA TYR A 377 -7.19 -0.50 1.75
C TYR A 377 -8.57 -0.48 1.10
N GLY A 378 -8.65 -0.31 -0.21
CA GLY A 378 -9.93 -0.22 -0.88
C GLY A 378 -9.86 0.00 -2.39
N ALA A 379 -11.05 0.22 -2.96
CA ALA A 379 -11.28 0.50 -4.37
C ALA A 379 -12.41 1.52 -4.56
N THR A 380 -12.63 1.93 -5.80
CA THR A 380 -13.66 2.91 -6.17
C THR A 380 -14.93 2.30 -6.75
N LEU A 381 -15.05 0.98 -6.73
CA LEU A 381 -16.22 0.27 -7.26
C LEU A 381 -16.70 -0.73 -6.22
N GLY A 382 -17.91 -0.52 -5.68
CA GLY A 382 -18.61 -1.43 -4.77
C GLY A 382 -19.18 -2.66 -5.48
N ASP A 383 -19.42 -2.53 -6.79
CA ASP A 383 -19.67 -3.63 -7.71
C ASP A 383 -18.89 -3.38 -9.01
N GLY A 384 -17.90 -4.23 -9.28
CA GLY A 384 -17.09 -4.10 -10.50
C GLY A 384 -17.88 -4.28 -11.79
N ASN A 385 -18.95 -5.06 -11.77
CA ASN A 385 -19.78 -5.28 -12.97
C ASN A 385 -20.61 -4.05 -13.35
N GLU A 386 -21.16 -3.36 -12.37
CA GLU A 386 -22.01 -2.18 -12.57
C GLU A 386 -21.21 -0.87 -12.55
N HIS A 387 -19.91 -0.92 -12.22
CA HIS A 387 -19.12 0.28 -11.90
C HIS A 387 -19.78 1.14 -10.81
N ASP A 388 -20.38 0.46 -9.81
CA ASP A 388 -21.18 1.11 -8.77
C ASP A 388 -20.27 1.87 -7.77
N PRO A 389 -20.42 3.20 -7.61
CA PRO A 389 -19.63 3.99 -6.67
C PRO A 389 -20.17 3.97 -5.24
N HIS A 390 -21.18 3.14 -4.93
CA HIS A 390 -21.78 3.01 -3.60
C HIS A 390 -21.22 1.79 -2.87
N ASP A 391 -21.30 1.84 -1.55
CA ASP A 391 -20.82 0.79 -0.64
C ASP A 391 -19.41 0.31 -1.00
N LEU A 392 -18.52 1.29 -1.18
CA LEU A 392 -17.15 1.06 -1.63
C LEU A 392 -16.42 0.10 -0.71
N PRO A 393 -15.66 -0.86 -1.25
CA PRO A 393 -14.80 -1.71 -0.44
C PRO A 393 -13.75 -0.85 0.26
N THR A 394 -13.96 -0.66 1.55
CA THR A 394 -13.14 0.20 2.40
C THR A 394 -12.78 -0.55 3.67
N LEU A 395 -11.49 -0.63 3.97
CA LEU A 395 -10.94 -1.27 5.15
C LEU A 395 -9.81 -0.41 5.71
N ILE A 396 -9.87 -0.10 6.99
CA ILE A 396 -8.79 0.55 7.72
C ILE A 396 -8.15 -0.50 8.60
N ALA A 397 -6.82 -0.63 8.54
CA ALA A 397 -6.05 -1.51 9.41
C ALA A 397 -5.03 -0.71 10.23
N GLY A 398 -4.77 -1.19 11.46
CA GLY A 398 -3.93 -0.53 12.42
C GLY A 398 -4.70 0.37 13.38
N ARG A 399 -3.97 1.05 14.28
CA ARG A 399 -4.56 1.86 15.36
C ARG A 399 -4.21 3.34 15.29
N GLY A 400 -3.41 3.75 14.32
CA GLY A 400 -2.99 5.15 14.14
C GLY A 400 -2.40 5.76 15.42
N GLY A 401 -1.56 5.00 16.14
CA GLY A 401 -1.03 5.43 17.44
C GLY A 401 -2.07 5.51 18.54
N ASN A 402 -3.05 4.60 18.58
CA ASN A 402 -4.21 4.55 19.47
C ASN A 402 -5.27 5.65 19.26
N THR A 403 -5.30 6.28 18.09
CA THR A 403 -6.36 7.24 17.74
C THR A 403 -7.56 6.59 17.06
N ILE A 404 -7.44 5.32 16.67
CA ILE A 404 -8.48 4.55 15.97
C ILE A 404 -8.92 3.38 16.85
N LYS A 405 -10.22 3.30 17.13
CA LYS A 405 -10.83 2.14 17.76
C LYS A 405 -11.14 1.07 16.74
N SER A 406 -10.28 0.06 16.67
CA SER A 406 -10.35 -1.04 15.72
C SER A 406 -11.21 -2.21 16.22
N GLY A 407 -11.31 -3.29 15.42
CA GLY A 407 -12.07 -4.52 15.69
C GLY A 407 -13.56 -4.42 15.41
N ARG A 408 -14.00 -3.50 14.53
CA ARG A 408 -15.42 -3.22 14.35
C ARG A 408 -15.83 -2.82 12.93
N VAL A 409 -17.10 -2.96 12.67
CA VAL A 409 -17.81 -2.38 11.53
C VAL A 409 -18.38 -1.03 11.95
N LEU A 410 -18.28 -0.04 11.10
CA LEU A 410 -19.05 1.20 11.17
C LEU A 410 -20.18 1.12 10.15
N ASP A 411 -21.40 0.97 10.62
CA ASP A 411 -22.58 0.80 9.76
C ASP A 411 -23.35 2.13 9.69
N PHE A 412 -23.14 2.86 8.60
CA PHE A 412 -23.81 4.14 8.37
C PHE A 412 -25.18 3.92 7.76
N SER A 413 -26.22 4.56 8.33
CA SER A 413 -27.59 4.48 7.82
C SER A 413 -27.77 5.21 6.48
N GLU A 414 -26.92 6.20 6.22
CA GLU A 414 -26.93 7.01 5.00
C GLU A 414 -25.59 6.89 4.28
N PRO A 415 -25.56 7.04 2.95
CA PRO A 415 -24.31 7.07 2.20
C PRO A 415 -23.34 8.12 2.73
N THR A 416 -22.17 7.68 3.15
CA THR A 416 -21.13 8.51 3.77
C THR A 416 -19.98 8.72 2.80
N ASP A 417 -19.65 9.97 2.54
CA ASP A 417 -18.60 10.31 1.57
C ASP A 417 -17.22 9.83 2.02
N LEU A 418 -16.47 9.22 1.10
CA LEU A 418 -15.10 8.77 1.32
C LEU A 418 -14.17 9.92 1.74
N SER A 419 -14.46 11.16 1.31
CA SER A 419 -13.70 12.34 1.71
C SER A 419 -13.79 12.63 3.21
N ASN A 420 -14.89 12.22 3.90
CA ASN A 420 -15.00 12.32 5.37
C ASN A 420 -13.95 11.44 6.05
N LEU A 421 -13.71 10.25 5.50
CA LEU A 421 -12.67 9.35 5.99
C LEU A 421 -11.29 9.93 5.75
N HIS A 422 -10.99 10.41 4.56
CA HIS A 422 -9.69 11.03 4.25
C HIS A 422 -9.41 12.23 5.16
N LEU A 423 -10.39 13.12 5.38
CA LEU A 423 -10.25 14.23 6.31
C LEU A 423 -9.87 13.76 7.70
N SER A 424 -10.55 12.71 8.21
CA SER A 424 -10.23 12.11 9.51
C SER A 424 -8.84 11.51 9.58
N LEU A 425 -8.38 10.82 8.53
CA LEU A 425 -7.05 10.22 8.51
C LEU A 425 -5.95 11.28 8.46
N LEU A 426 -6.16 12.35 7.70
CA LEU A 426 -5.24 13.49 7.62
C LEU A 426 -5.11 14.20 8.97
N GLN A 427 -6.23 14.48 9.66
CA GLN A 427 -6.20 15.08 10.98
C GLN A 427 -5.47 14.20 12.01
N ARG A 428 -5.61 12.87 11.93
CA ARG A 428 -4.94 11.92 12.83
C ARG A 428 -3.41 11.89 12.66
N VAL A 429 -2.91 12.18 11.49
CA VAL A 429 -1.46 12.33 11.29
C VAL A 429 -0.97 13.77 11.53
N GLY A 430 -1.84 14.63 12.06
CA GLY A 430 -1.49 15.96 12.51
C GLY A 430 -1.69 17.08 11.48
N VAL A 431 -2.26 16.79 10.31
CA VAL A 431 -2.53 17.83 9.30
C VAL A 431 -3.63 18.78 9.81
N PRO A 432 -3.36 20.08 9.96
CA PRO A 432 -4.31 21.04 10.54
C PRO A 432 -5.29 21.58 9.47
N ILE A 433 -6.20 20.71 9.01
CA ILE A 433 -7.21 21.06 7.97
C ILE A 433 -8.62 20.78 8.47
N ASP A 434 -9.58 21.59 8.01
CA ASP A 434 -11.00 21.48 8.32
C ASP A 434 -11.83 20.98 7.13
N SER A 435 -11.20 20.78 5.99
CA SER A 435 -11.87 20.28 4.78
C SER A 435 -10.92 19.45 3.91
N PHE A 436 -11.48 18.48 3.19
CA PHE A 436 -10.78 17.70 2.18
C PHE A 436 -11.77 17.28 1.08
N GLY A 437 -11.36 17.47 -0.19
CA GLY A 437 -12.26 17.19 -1.31
C GLY A 437 -13.55 17.99 -1.17
N ASN A 438 -14.67 17.33 -1.23
CA ASN A 438 -15.99 17.91 -1.02
C ASN A 438 -16.49 17.83 0.45
N SER A 439 -15.65 17.37 1.39
CA SER A 439 -16.03 17.17 2.79
C SER A 439 -15.50 18.26 3.73
N THR A 440 -16.35 18.63 4.69
CA THR A 440 -16.01 19.43 5.89
C THR A 440 -16.34 18.69 7.18
N THR A 441 -16.72 17.41 7.09
CA THR A 441 -17.19 16.59 8.21
C THR A 441 -16.27 15.39 8.40
N PRO A 442 -15.36 15.41 9.38
CA PRO A 442 -14.52 14.27 9.65
C PRO A 442 -15.34 13.10 10.25
N MET A 443 -14.96 11.87 9.90
CA MET A 443 -15.57 10.63 10.43
C MET A 443 -15.12 10.41 11.89
N ARG A 444 -15.87 10.95 12.84
CA ARG A 444 -15.55 10.87 14.27
C ARG A 444 -15.80 9.49 14.87
N GLU A 445 -16.58 8.66 14.21
CA GLU A 445 -16.84 7.26 14.56
C GLU A 445 -15.57 6.42 14.59
N LEU A 446 -14.46 6.90 14.05
CA LEU A 446 -13.15 6.26 14.16
C LEU A 446 -12.50 6.45 15.54
N ASP A 447 -12.94 7.42 16.35
CA ASP A 447 -12.27 7.79 17.60
C ASP A 447 -12.22 6.60 18.59
N ALA A 448 -11.05 6.50 19.27
CA ALA A 448 -10.75 5.46 20.25
C ALA A 448 -11.40 5.75 21.62
#